data_82f43be963bb05a483ddc2dad1dac43b
#
_entry.id   82f43be963bb05a483ddc2dad1dac43b
#
_cell.length_a   1.000
_cell.length_b   1.000
_cell.length_c   1.000
_cell.angle_alpha   90.00
_cell.angle_beta   90.00
_cell.angle_gamma   90.00
#
_symmetry.space_group_name_H-M   'P 1'
#
loop_
_entity.id
_entity.type
_entity.pdbx_description
1 polymer ?
#
loop_
_entity_poly.entity_id
_entity_poly.type
_entity_poly.pdbx_seq_one_letter_code
_entity_poly.pdbx_strand_id
1 'polypeptide(L)'
;MSGNGTDFTTGYLSSAVAILLFGSNFVPLKKYDTGDGMFLQWVLCAAIWLVALVVNLILRCPKFWPFAMLGGCIWATGNIAVVPIIKTIGLGLGLLIWGSFNTLTGWASSRFGWFGMDVEEVSNPMLNYIGAGLSVVSALTFLFIRSEVETCPSSVDNTPLITEPVINTAEDPCVDSSWVDRLSAKYHRIVGCSLAVISGILYGSTFVPIIYIKDHSKRNESVYAGASQFDLDYVFAHSSGIFLTSTVYFVAYCVAMRNRPKLYPEAILPGKEGLTAFFQGIIISKYLIKLKFFYFKGPGLIAALWGIFIFKEIQGLRNYLLLLLAFCIILSGALCTAFSKI
;
A
#
# COMPACT_ATOMS: atom_id res chain seq x y z
N MET A 1 35.46 16.31 -8.24
CA MET A 1 34.16 16.94 -7.93
C MET A 1 33.10 16.66 -9.02
N SER A 2 33.03 15.49 -9.63
CA SER A 2 32.02 15.15 -10.66
C SER A 2 31.04 14.05 -10.23
N GLY A 3 31.03 13.65 -8.97
CA GLY A 3 30.19 12.56 -8.47
C GLY A 3 28.74 12.95 -8.08
N ASN A 4 28.47 14.21 -7.78
CA ASN A 4 27.17 14.61 -7.23
C ASN A 4 26.03 14.68 -8.26
N GLY A 5 26.29 14.95 -9.54
CA GLY A 5 25.23 15.10 -10.55
C GLY A 5 24.63 13.77 -11.00
N THR A 6 25.47 12.76 -11.20
CA THR A 6 25.02 11.41 -11.62
C THR A 6 24.23 10.68 -10.54
N ASP A 7 24.57 10.88 -9.26
CA ASP A 7 23.84 10.28 -8.13
C ASP A 7 22.43 10.87 -7.97
N PHE A 8 22.27 12.17 -8.16
CA PHE A 8 20.96 12.84 -8.14
C PHE A 8 20.07 12.36 -9.29
N THR A 9 20.59 12.35 -10.52
CA THR A 9 19.82 11.91 -11.71
C THR A 9 19.35 10.46 -11.58
N THR A 10 20.25 9.58 -11.12
CA THR A 10 19.91 8.16 -10.89
C THR A 10 18.87 8.02 -9.80
N GLY A 11 18.92 8.82 -8.74
CA GLY A 11 17.93 8.83 -7.67
C GLY A 11 16.54 9.24 -8.15
N TYR A 12 16.43 10.31 -8.95
CA TYR A 12 15.15 10.77 -9.49
C TYR A 12 14.56 9.79 -10.50
N LEU A 13 15.38 9.24 -11.41
CA LEU A 13 14.92 8.25 -12.39
C LEU A 13 14.39 7.00 -11.70
N SER A 14 15.10 6.52 -10.72
CA SER A 14 14.71 5.36 -9.94
C SER A 14 13.39 5.59 -9.17
N SER A 15 13.21 6.79 -8.63
CA SER A 15 11.98 7.17 -7.96
C SER A 15 10.79 7.24 -8.92
N ALA A 16 11.00 7.79 -10.12
CA ALA A 16 9.96 7.83 -11.14
C ALA A 16 9.51 6.43 -11.57
N VAL A 17 10.46 5.52 -11.79
CA VAL A 17 10.17 4.11 -12.10
C VAL A 17 9.42 3.44 -10.95
N ALA A 18 9.85 3.66 -9.72
CA ALA A 18 9.20 3.13 -8.54
C ALA A 18 7.75 3.63 -8.39
N ILE A 19 7.50 4.91 -8.62
CA ILE A 19 6.17 5.52 -8.59
C ILE A 19 5.24 4.86 -9.64
N LEU A 20 5.71 4.68 -10.86
CA LEU A 20 4.95 4.04 -11.93
C LEU A 20 4.61 2.58 -11.59
N LEU A 21 5.60 1.81 -11.14
CA LEU A 21 5.42 0.40 -10.81
C LEU A 21 4.49 0.23 -9.61
N PHE A 22 4.67 1.01 -8.54
CA PHE A 22 3.82 0.93 -7.35
C PHE A 22 2.38 1.39 -7.60
N GLY A 23 2.19 2.44 -8.39
CA GLY A 23 0.85 2.92 -8.75
C GLY A 23 0.11 1.98 -9.69
N SER A 24 0.82 1.11 -10.41
CA SER A 24 0.27 0.11 -11.33
C SER A 24 0.20 -1.29 -10.72
N ASN A 25 0.73 -1.50 -9.52
CA ASN A 25 0.89 -2.80 -8.88
C ASN A 25 -0.43 -3.58 -8.76
N PHE A 26 -1.50 -2.88 -8.41
CA PHE A 26 -2.81 -3.48 -8.18
C PHE A 26 -3.75 -3.44 -9.39
N VAL A 27 -3.27 -2.97 -10.54
CA VAL A 27 -4.04 -2.99 -11.81
C VAL A 27 -4.47 -4.39 -12.21
N PRO A 28 -3.64 -5.44 -12.10
CA PRO A 28 -4.04 -6.80 -12.41
C PRO A 28 -5.19 -7.33 -11.53
N LEU A 29 -5.28 -6.88 -10.26
CA LEU A 29 -6.35 -7.30 -9.35
C LEU A 29 -7.76 -6.94 -9.86
N LYS A 30 -7.85 -5.88 -10.66
CA LYS A 30 -9.13 -5.48 -11.27
C LYS A 30 -9.50 -6.34 -12.47
N LYS A 31 -8.55 -7.02 -13.06
CA LYS A 31 -8.75 -7.83 -14.28
C LYS A 31 -9.09 -9.28 -13.98
N TYR A 32 -8.65 -9.78 -12.83
CA TYR A 32 -8.82 -11.17 -12.42
C TYR A 32 -9.69 -11.26 -11.18
N ASP A 33 -10.49 -12.32 -11.08
CA ASP A 33 -11.21 -12.60 -9.84
C ASP A 33 -10.21 -13.06 -8.76
N THR A 34 -10.17 -12.29 -7.68
CA THR A 34 -9.29 -12.54 -6.53
C THR A 34 -10.07 -12.97 -5.28
N GLY A 35 -11.38 -13.14 -5.42
CA GLY A 35 -12.26 -13.52 -4.33
C GLY A 35 -12.16 -12.57 -3.14
N ASP A 36 -11.85 -13.10 -1.96
CA ASP A 36 -11.63 -12.32 -0.74
C ASP A 36 -10.19 -11.79 -0.59
N GLY A 37 -9.29 -12.17 -1.49
CA GLY A 37 -7.91 -11.71 -1.54
C GLY A 37 -6.93 -12.40 -0.59
N MET A 38 -7.37 -13.32 0.25
CA MET A 38 -6.50 -13.96 1.26
C MET A 38 -5.41 -14.84 0.64
N PHE A 39 -5.76 -15.61 -0.39
CA PHE A 39 -4.79 -16.42 -1.12
C PHE A 39 -3.80 -15.56 -1.90
N LEU A 40 -4.29 -14.54 -2.60
CA LEU A 40 -3.45 -13.59 -3.32
C LEU A 40 -2.45 -12.89 -2.38
N GLN A 41 -2.92 -12.44 -1.22
CA GLN A 41 -2.08 -11.84 -0.18
C GLN A 41 -0.92 -12.76 0.20
N TRP A 42 -1.21 -14.03 0.45
CA TRP A 42 -0.19 -15.01 0.83
C TRP A 42 0.84 -15.24 -0.27
N VAL A 43 0.39 -15.41 -1.53
CA VAL A 43 1.27 -15.59 -2.69
C VAL A 43 2.15 -14.36 -2.92
N LEU A 44 1.59 -13.15 -2.82
CA LEU A 44 2.32 -11.89 -2.94
C LEU A 44 3.43 -11.78 -1.86
N CYS A 45 3.09 -12.10 -0.62
CA CYS A 45 4.04 -12.06 0.49
C CYS A 45 5.16 -13.11 0.35
N ALA A 46 4.84 -14.29 -0.18
CA ALA A 46 5.83 -15.32 -0.49
C ALA A 46 6.80 -14.85 -1.58
N ALA A 47 6.29 -14.22 -2.64
CA ALA A 47 7.11 -13.66 -3.71
C ALA A 47 8.04 -12.56 -3.21
N ILE A 48 7.54 -11.64 -2.37
CA ILE A 48 8.36 -10.58 -1.73
C ILE A 48 9.48 -11.20 -0.90
N TRP A 49 9.17 -12.24 -0.11
CA TRP A 49 10.15 -12.93 0.71
C TRP A 49 11.23 -13.64 -0.12
N LEU A 50 10.85 -14.32 -1.21
CA LEU A 50 11.79 -14.98 -2.12
C LEU A 50 12.77 -13.97 -2.74
N VAL A 51 12.28 -12.82 -3.19
CA VAL A 51 13.14 -11.74 -3.72
C VAL A 51 14.08 -11.22 -2.64
N ALA A 52 13.56 -10.99 -1.42
CA ALA A 52 14.37 -10.54 -0.30
C ALA A 52 15.45 -11.55 0.08
N LEU A 53 15.17 -12.86 -0.01
CA LEU A 53 16.14 -13.93 0.18
C LEU A 53 17.28 -13.85 -0.85
N VAL A 54 16.95 -13.67 -2.14
CA VAL A 54 17.97 -13.50 -3.19
C VAL A 54 18.82 -12.28 -2.93
N VAL A 55 18.22 -11.14 -2.56
CA VAL A 55 18.96 -9.92 -2.20
C VAL A 55 19.87 -10.17 -0.99
N ASN A 56 19.38 -10.87 0.02
CA ASN A 56 20.17 -11.21 1.22
C ASN A 56 21.40 -12.06 0.87
N LEU A 57 21.25 -13.04 -0.02
CA LEU A 57 22.36 -13.87 -0.49
C LEU A 57 23.40 -13.05 -1.29
N ILE A 58 22.94 -12.14 -2.16
CA ILE A 58 23.83 -11.23 -2.91
C ILE A 58 24.62 -10.33 -1.96
N LEU A 59 24.00 -9.86 -0.88
CA LEU A 59 24.63 -9.03 0.15
C LEU A 59 25.48 -9.83 1.16
N ARG A 60 25.68 -11.13 0.94
CA ARG A 60 26.45 -12.03 1.79
C ARG A 60 25.88 -12.16 3.21
N CYS A 61 24.56 -12.26 3.33
CA CYS A 61 23.84 -12.50 4.56
C CYS A 61 24.21 -11.52 5.68
N PRO A 62 23.86 -10.23 5.58
CA PRO A 62 24.08 -9.27 6.64
C PRO A 62 23.37 -9.70 7.94
N LYS A 63 23.78 -9.11 9.07
CA LYS A 63 23.25 -9.47 10.39
C LYS A 63 21.74 -9.34 10.41
N PHE A 64 21.07 -10.44 10.80
CA PHE A 64 19.61 -10.47 10.93
C PHE A 64 19.16 -9.79 12.22
N TRP A 65 18.26 -8.83 12.10
CA TRP A 65 17.69 -8.10 13.22
C TRP A 65 16.21 -8.45 13.40
N PRO A 66 15.84 -9.31 14.40
CA PRO A 66 14.44 -9.75 14.57
C PRO A 66 13.44 -8.62 14.76
N PHE A 67 13.85 -7.51 15.39
CA PHE A 67 12.96 -6.36 15.60
C PHE A 67 12.48 -5.72 14.28
N ALA A 68 13.27 -5.83 13.20
CA ALA A 68 12.84 -5.37 11.87
C ALA A 68 11.66 -6.18 11.31
N MET A 69 11.46 -7.42 11.76
CA MET A 69 10.29 -8.25 11.39
C MET A 69 8.97 -7.62 11.83
N LEU A 70 8.96 -6.87 12.95
CA LEU A 70 7.75 -6.18 13.43
C LEU A 70 7.20 -5.22 12.37
N GLY A 71 8.09 -4.51 11.67
CA GLY A 71 7.68 -3.66 10.54
C GLY A 71 6.99 -4.46 9.43
N GLY A 72 7.51 -5.64 9.12
CA GLY A 72 6.88 -6.57 8.18
C GLY A 72 5.51 -7.07 8.64
N CYS A 73 5.36 -7.37 9.93
CA CYS A 73 4.07 -7.75 10.53
C CYS A 73 3.03 -6.63 10.37
N ILE A 74 3.40 -5.39 10.65
CA ILE A 74 2.55 -4.21 10.49
C ILE A 74 2.14 -4.05 9.02
N TRP A 75 3.08 -4.18 8.08
CA TRP A 75 2.81 -4.09 6.65
C TRP A 75 1.83 -5.16 6.19
N ALA A 76 2.06 -6.42 6.52
CA ALA A 76 1.20 -7.54 6.14
C ALA A 76 -0.22 -7.38 6.67
N THR A 77 -0.38 -6.86 7.90
CA THR A 77 -1.67 -6.56 8.51
C THR A 77 -2.42 -5.47 7.73
N GLY A 78 -1.72 -4.41 7.30
CA GLY A 78 -2.32 -3.36 6.45
C GLY A 78 -2.72 -3.89 5.06
N ASN A 79 -1.92 -4.81 4.52
CA ASN A 79 -2.12 -5.31 3.15
C ASN A 79 -3.31 -6.27 2.99
N ILE A 80 -3.77 -6.92 4.07
CA ILE A 80 -4.99 -7.77 4.03
C ILE A 80 -6.21 -6.98 3.56
N ALA A 81 -6.30 -5.69 3.91
CA ALA A 81 -7.44 -4.86 3.56
C ALA A 81 -7.42 -4.37 2.10
N VAL A 82 -6.36 -4.62 1.32
CA VAL A 82 -6.21 -4.07 -0.05
C VAL A 82 -7.33 -4.52 -0.97
N VAL A 83 -7.64 -5.82 -1.03
CA VAL A 83 -8.72 -6.33 -1.90
C VAL A 83 -10.08 -5.78 -1.47
N PRO A 84 -10.48 -5.84 -0.18
CA PRO A 84 -11.67 -5.16 0.31
C PRO A 84 -11.74 -3.67 -0.03
N ILE A 85 -10.65 -2.91 0.09
CA ILE A 85 -10.61 -1.49 -0.26
C ILE A 85 -10.90 -1.29 -1.75
N ILE A 86 -10.20 -2.04 -2.62
CA ILE A 86 -10.37 -1.92 -4.07
C ILE A 86 -11.79 -2.31 -4.50
N LYS A 87 -12.39 -3.33 -3.90
CA LYS A 87 -13.76 -3.74 -4.17
C LYS A 87 -14.80 -2.72 -3.70
N THR A 88 -14.53 -1.97 -2.62
CA THR A 88 -15.49 -1.03 -2.03
C THR A 88 -15.43 0.38 -2.59
N ILE A 89 -14.24 0.96 -2.70
CA ILE A 89 -14.05 2.37 -3.11
C ILE A 89 -13.22 2.52 -4.37
N GLY A 90 -12.81 1.41 -4.98
CA GLY A 90 -12.00 1.39 -6.19
C GLY A 90 -10.51 1.55 -5.95
N LEU A 91 -9.74 1.24 -7.00
CA LEU A 91 -8.28 1.26 -6.95
C LEU A 91 -7.75 2.69 -6.76
N GLY A 92 -8.25 3.63 -7.58
CA GLY A 92 -7.76 5.01 -7.58
C GLY A 92 -7.98 5.71 -6.25
N LEU A 93 -9.21 5.71 -5.75
CA LEU A 93 -9.54 6.37 -4.47
C LEU A 93 -8.91 5.65 -3.27
N GLY A 94 -8.86 4.33 -3.29
CA GLY A 94 -8.21 3.54 -2.24
C GLY A 94 -6.75 3.94 -2.05
N LEU A 95 -5.95 3.96 -3.14
CA LEU A 95 -4.53 4.32 -3.08
C LEU A 95 -4.31 5.79 -2.67
N LEU A 96 -5.20 6.70 -3.07
CA LEU A 96 -5.10 8.11 -2.67
C LEU A 96 -5.31 8.29 -1.16
N ILE A 97 -6.31 7.64 -0.59
CA ILE A 97 -6.61 7.74 0.85
C ILE A 97 -5.50 7.08 1.65
N TRP A 98 -5.18 5.81 1.43
CA TRP A 98 -4.17 5.14 2.24
C TRP A 98 -2.78 5.76 2.05
N GLY A 99 -2.42 6.19 0.82
CA GLY A 99 -1.16 6.89 0.55
C GLY A 99 -1.03 8.21 1.30
N SER A 100 -2.12 8.95 1.44
CA SER A 100 -2.16 10.20 2.21
C SER A 100 -1.94 9.94 3.70
N PHE A 101 -2.66 8.98 4.28
CA PHE A 101 -2.51 8.64 5.70
C PHE A 101 -1.16 7.96 6.00
N ASN A 102 -0.62 7.16 5.07
CA ASN A 102 0.73 6.63 5.14
C ASN A 102 1.77 7.76 5.24
N THR A 103 1.68 8.76 4.37
CA THR A 103 2.59 9.91 4.38
C THR A 103 2.47 10.73 5.68
N LEU A 104 1.24 10.99 6.14
CA LEU A 104 0.99 11.73 7.36
C LEU A 104 1.51 11.01 8.60
N THR A 105 1.28 9.69 8.69
CA THR A 105 1.78 8.88 9.81
C THR A 105 3.30 8.81 9.79
N GLY A 106 3.94 8.60 8.63
CA GLY A 106 5.39 8.60 8.51
C GLY A 106 6.01 9.96 8.87
N TRP A 107 5.40 11.07 8.43
CA TRP A 107 5.81 12.42 8.81
C TRP A 107 5.68 12.64 10.32
N ALA A 108 4.52 12.33 10.90
CA ALA A 108 4.29 12.52 12.32
C ALA A 108 5.25 11.69 13.18
N SER A 109 5.46 10.42 12.81
CA SER A 109 6.39 9.53 13.51
C SER A 109 7.83 10.09 13.52
N SER A 110 8.31 10.56 12.38
CA SER A 110 9.66 11.16 12.27
C SER A 110 9.75 12.51 12.96
N ARG A 111 8.75 13.36 12.82
CA ARG A 111 8.78 14.73 13.35
C ARG A 111 8.63 14.78 14.86
N PHE A 112 7.83 13.90 15.44
CA PHE A 112 7.59 13.85 16.88
C PHE A 112 8.39 12.76 17.61
N GLY A 113 9.22 12.01 16.89
CA GLY A 113 10.02 10.93 17.48
C GLY A 113 9.17 9.83 18.12
N TRP A 114 8.00 9.50 17.52
CA TRP A 114 7.14 8.46 18.06
C TRP A 114 7.88 7.13 18.13
N PHE A 115 7.49 6.29 19.07
CA PHE A 115 8.04 4.95 19.27
C PHE A 115 9.55 4.93 19.59
N GLY A 116 10.09 6.05 20.13
CA GLY A 116 11.49 6.15 20.55
C GLY A 116 12.49 6.41 19.42
N MET A 117 12.02 6.84 18.25
CA MET A 117 12.90 7.33 17.17
C MET A 117 13.48 8.70 17.49
N ASP A 118 14.63 9.01 16.92
CA ASP A 118 15.21 10.34 17.04
C ASP A 118 14.35 11.34 16.23
N VAL A 119 14.11 12.51 16.83
CA VAL A 119 13.31 13.57 16.21
C VAL A 119 14.04 14.11 14.99
N GLU A 120 13.36 14.16 13.85
CA GLU A 120 13.91 14.74 12.62
C GLU A 120 13.92 16.27 12.73
N GLU A 121 15.12 16.86 12.78
CA GLU A 121 15.30 18.30 12.74
C GLU A 121 15.10 18.82 11.31
N VAL A 122 14.42 19.95 11.19
CA VAL A 122 14.18 20.63 9.92
C VAL A 122 14.62 22.09 10.02
N SER A 123 15.19 22.62 8.94
CA SER A 123 15.70 23.99 8.89
C SER A 123 14.59 25.05 9.11
N ASN A 124 13.41 24.79 8.54
CA ASN A 124 12.26 25.68 8.71
C ASN A 124 11.03 24.91 9.23
N PRO A 125 10.84 24.85 10.59
CA PRO A 125 9.73 24.12 11.18
C PRO A 125 8.35 24.62 10.74
N MET A 126 8.18 25.94 10.59
CA MET A 126 6.90 26.54 10.20
C MET A 126 6.46 26.06 8.82
N LEU A 127 7.36 26.09 7.84
CA LEU A 127 7.10 25.62 6.48
C LEU A 127 6.80 24.12 6.46
N ASN A 128 7.44 23.34 7.33
CA ASN A 128 7.19 21.90 7.50
C ASN A 128 5.77 21.62 8.00
N TYR A 129 5.31 22.36 9.03
CA TYR A 129 3.95 22.23 9.55
C TYR A 129 2.87 22.69 8.55
N ILE A 130 3.12 23.76 7.80
CA ILE A 130 2.23 24.21 6.74
C ILE A 130 2.08 23.07 5.69
N GLY A 131 3.19 22.48 5.26
CA GLY A 131 3.16 21.37 4.33
C GLY A 131 2.39 20.13 4.82
N ALA A 132 2.52 19.82 6.11
CA ALA A 132 1.75 18.76 6.75
C ALA A 132 0.26 19.11 6.83
N GLY A 133 -0.09 20.34 7.22
CA GLY A 133 -1.48 20.83 7.25
C GLY A 133 -2.15 20.73 5.88
N LEU A 134 -1.47 21.16 4.82
CA LEU A 134 -1.96 21.01 3.43
C LEU A 134 -2.16 19.53 3.07
N SER A 135 -1.29 18.65 3.53
CA SER A 135 -1.45 17.21 3.30
C SER A 135 -2.68 16.63 4.00
N VAL A 136 -3.01 17.12 5.21
CA VAL A 136 -4.26 16.75 5.92
C VAL A 136 -5.47 17.24 5.15
N VAL A 137 -5.48 18.50 4.70
CA VAL A 137 -6.59 19.06 3.92
C VAL A 137 -6.81 18.27 2.63
N SER A 138 -5.74 17.91 1.92
CA SER A 138 -5.83 17.06 0.73
C SER A 138 -6.39 15.67 1.05
N ALA A 139 -5.92 15.02 2.13
CA ALA A 139 -6.42 13.72 2.54
C ALA A 139 -7.93 13.75 2.84
N LEU A 140 -8.40 14.79 3.53
CA LEU A 140 -9.82 15.00 3.78
C LEU A 140 -10.59 15.25 2.49
N THR A 141 -10.01 15.99 1.53
CA THR A 141 -10.66 16.26 0.24
C THR A 141 -10.88 14.96 -0.54
N PHE A 142 -9.94 14.01 -0.51
CA PHE A 142 -10.11 12.69 -1.16
C PHE A 142 -11.30 11.91 -0.58
N LEU A 143 -11.60 12.07 0.71
CA LEU A 143 -12.77 11.41 1.33
C LEU A 143 -14.11 11.91 0.77
N PHE A 144 -14.17 13.08 0.13
CA PHE A 144 -15.39 13.62 -0.49
C PHE A 144 -15.59 13.18 -1.95
N ILE A 145 -14.57 12.59 -2.59
CA ILE A 145 -14.66 12.06 -3.95
C ILE A 145 -15.53 10.80 -3.92
N ARG A 146 -16.46 10.69 -4.86
CA ARG A 146 -17.29 9.48 -5.04
C ARG A 146 -16.69 8.65 -6.16
N SER A 147 -16.47 7.37 -5.90
CA SER A 147 -16.15 6.37 -6.92
C SER A 147 -17.39 5.53 -7.21
N GLU A 148 -17.60 5.24 -8.48
CA GLU A 148 -18.60 4.30 -8.95
C GLU A 148 -17.89 2.98 -9.20
N VAL A 149 -18.02 2.07 -8.23
CA VAL A 149 -17.56 0.69 -8.40
C VAL A 149 -18.78 -0.13 -8.80
N GLU A 150 -18.70 -0.85 -9.91
CA GLU A 150 -19.75 -1.77 -10.31
C GLU A 150 -19.89 -2.84 -9.23
N THR A 151 -20.95 -2.73 -8.44
CA THR A 151 -21.39 -3.79 -7.54
C THR A 151 -22.32 -4.71 -8.34
N CYS A 152 -22.09 -6.03 -8.29
CA CYS A 152 -23.09 -6.99 -8.79
C CYS A 152 -24.44 -6.64 -8.15
N PRO A 153 -25.53 -6.47 -8.94
CA PRO A 153 -26.83 -6.17 -8.39
C PRO A 153 -27.24 -7.35 -7.50
N SER A 154 -27.35 -7.09 -6.20
CA SER A 154 -28.03 -7.98 -5.28
C SER A 154 -29.48 -8.09 -5.78
N SER A 155 -29.85 -9.25 -6.30
CA SER A 155 -31.21 -9.59 -6.71
C SER A 155 -32.12 -9.69 -5.48
N VAL A 156 -32.46 -8.54 -4.88
CA VAL A 156 -33.55 -8.38 -3.95
C VAL A 156 -34.20 -7.06 -4.31
N ASP A 157 -34.92 -7.05 -5.41
CA ASP A 157 -36.05 -6.13 -5.58
C ASP A 157 -37.12 -6.81 -6.40
N ASN A 158 -38.33 -6.80 -5.83
CA ASN A 158 -39.51 -7.49 -6.23
C ASN A 158 -39.88 -7.26 -7.70
N THR A 159 -39.77 -8.30 -8.51
CA THR A 159 -40.52 -8.39 -9.77
C THR A 159 -41.31 -9.69 -9.78
N PRO A 160 -42.62 -9.67 -10.11
CA PRO A 160 -43.49 -10.84 -9.98
C PRO A 160 -43.18 -11.90 -11.02
N LEU A 161 -43.28 -13.15 -10.56
CA LEU A 161 -43.20 -14.38 -11.30
C LEU A 161 -43.94 -14.34 -12.63
N ILE A 162 -43.24 -14.54 -13.74
CA ILE A 162 -43.79 -15.20 -14.91
C ILE A 162 -42.83 -16.36 -15.25
N THR A 163 -43.40 -17.53 -15.20
CA THR A 163 -42.83 -18.86 -15.35
C THR A 163 -42.48 -19.13 -16.80
N GLU A 164 -41.22 -19.50 -17.09
CA GLU A 164 -40.91 -20.49 -18.13
C GLU A 164 -39.63 -21.24 -17.77
N PRO A 165 -39.54 -22.56 -17.94
CA PRO A 165 -38.37 -23.34 -17.55
C PRO A 165 -37.39 -23.39 -18.71
N VAL A 166 -36.32 -22.59 -18.64
CA VAL A 166 -35.15 -22.80 -19.49
C VAL A 166 -34.09 -23.49 -18.66
N ILE A 167 -33.89 -24.76 -18.92
CA ILE A 167 -32.75 -25.55 -18.45
C ILE A 167 -31.51 -24.98 -19.14
N ASN A 168 -30.80 -24.07 -18.47
CA ASN A 168 -29.43 -23.73 -18.78
C ASN A 168 -28.62 -23.92 -17.51
N THR A 169 -27.74 -24.91 -17.54
CA THR A 169 -26.60 -25.05 -16.63
C THR A 169 -25.65 -23.88 -16.82
N ALA A 170 -26.07 -22.70 -16.37
CA ALA A 170 -25.20 -21.58 -16.13
C ALA A 170 -24.87 -21.61 -14.62
N GLU A 171 -23.64 -21.89 -14.28
CA GLU A 171 -23.10 -21.69 -12.93
C GLU A 171 -23.51 -20.29 -12.50
N ASP A 172 -24.19 -20.23 -11.36
CA ASP A 172 -24.73 -18.99 -10.78
C ASP A 172 -23.57 -18.04 -10.49
N PRO A 173 -23.44 -16.87 -11.13
CA PRO A 173 -22.28 -16.01 -10.97
C PRO A 173 -22.14 -15.41 -9.55
N CYS A 174 -23.08 -15.71 -8.66
CA CYS A 174 -23.11 -15.20 -7.28
C CYS A 174 -22.51 -16.15 -6.22
N VAL A 175 -22.00 -17.33 -6.59
CA VAL A 175 -21.52 -18.32 -5.59
C VAL A 175 -20.20 -17.91 -4.93
N ASP A 176 -19.43 -16.99 -5.53
CA ASP A 176 -18.11 -16.56 -5.04
C ASP A 176 -18.07 -15.13 -4.44
N SER A 177 -19.21 -14.61 -3.99
CA SER A 177 -19.24 -13.27 -3.39
C SER A 177 -18.40 -13.19 -2.12
N SER A 178 -17.48 -12.20 -2.08
CA SER A 178 -16.73 -11.80 -0.87
C SER A 178 -17.71 -11.23 0.18
N TRP A 179 -17.34 -11.26 1.46
CA TRP A 179 -18.13 -10.63 2.52
C TRP A 179 -18.44 -9.15 2.25
N VAL A 180 -17.54 -8.49 1.51
CA VAL A 180 -17.69 -7.09 1.11
C VAL A 180 -18.83 -6.90 0.12
N ASP A 181 -19.01 -7.84 -0.82
CA ASP A 181 -20.02 -7.78 -1.88
C ASP A 181 -21.46 -7.86 -1.31
N ARG A 182 -21.59 -8.32 -0.06
CA ARG A 182 -22.87 -8.41 0.70
C ARG A 182 -23.25 -7.13 1.45
N LEU A 183 -22.38 -6.14 1.46
CA LEU A 183 -22.65 -4.86 2.14
C LEU A 183 -23.59 -3.99 1.29
N SER A 184 -24.45 -3.21 1.93
CA SER A 184 -25.24 -2.21 1.19
C SER A 184 -24.33 -1.07 0.70
N ALA A 185 -24.70 -0.40 -0.40
CA ALA A 185 -23.90 0.65 -1.06
C ALA A 185 -23.44 1.76 -0.11
N LYS A 186 -24.22 2.08 0.93
CA LYS A 186 -23.86 3.08 1.94
C LYS A 186 -22.72 2.59 2.84
N TYR A 187 -22.73 1.32 3.24
CA TYR A 187 -21.70 0.73 4.08
C TYR A 187 -20.41 0.44 3.29
N HIS A 188 -20.50 0.12 2.00
CA HIS A 188 -19.33 -0.02 1.12
C HIS A 188 -18.36 1.14 1.29
N ARG A 189 -18.85 2.37 1.13
CA ARG A 189 -18.00 3.55 1.22
C ARG A 189 -17.41 3.76 2.61
N ILE A 190 -18.21 3.61 3.67
CA ILE A 190 -17.74 3.80 5.05
C ILE A 190 -16.65 2.77 5.36
N VAL A 191 -16.92 1.51 5.08
CA VAL A 191 -15.96 0.41 5.33
C VAL A 191 -14.69 0.61 4.50
N GLY A 192 -14.81 0.88 3.20
CA GLY A 192 -13.66 1.08 2.32
C GLY A 192 -12.77 2.26 2.73
N CYS A 193 -13.38 3.42 3.05
CA CYS A 193 -12.61 4.57 3.53
C CYS A 193 -11.94 4.28 4.90
N SER A 194 -12.65 3.64 5.82
CA SER A 194 -12.10 3.29 7.13
C SER A 194 -10.94 2.31 7.01
N LEU A 195 -11.07 1.27 6.18
CA LEU A 195 -10.00 0.32 5.91
C LEU A 195 -8.80 1.01 5.24
N ALA A 196 -9.03 1.92 4.29
CA ALA A 196 -7.96 2.67 3.64
C ALA A 196 -7.20 3.58 4.61
N VAL A 197 -7.89 4.24 5.55
CA VAL A 197 -7.26 5.05 6.60
C VAL A 197 -6.41 4.17 7.53
N ILE A 198 -6.98 3.06 8.04
CA ILE A 198 -6.26 2.15 8.93
C ILE A 198 -5.04 1.55 8.23
N SER A 199 -5.19 1.07 6.99
CA SER A 199 -4.08 0.56 6.20
C SER A 199 -3.00 1.62 5.96
N GLY A 200 -3.40 2.87 5.70
CA GLY A 200 -2.47 3.98 5.57
C GLY A 200 -1.64 4.22 6.83
N ILE A 201 -2.27 4.20 8.00
CA ILE A 201 -1.59 4.34 9.30
C ILE A 201 -0.60 3.18 9.51
N LEU A 202 -1.02 1.96 9.25
CA LEU A 202 -0.16 0.78 9.37
C LEU A 202 1.03 0.86 8.40
N TYR A 203 0.80 1.21 7.13
CA TYR A 203 1.90 1.39 6.17
C TYR A 203 2.87 2.51 6.57
N GLY A 204 2.36 3.61 7.14
CA GLY A 204 3.19 4.71 7.63
C GLY A 204 4.08 4.32 8.81
N SER A 205 3.67 3.31 9.57
CA SER A 205 4.41 2.80 10.74
C SER A 205 5.37 1.66 10.40
N THR A 206 5.34 1.14 9.17
CA THR A 206 6.04 -0.09 8.78
C THR A 206 7.57 -0.03 8.93
N PHE A 207 8.17 1.16 8.72
CA PHE A 207 9.63 1.34 8.81
C PHE A 207 10.11 1.82 10.18
N VAL A 208 9.21 2.12 11.08
CA VAL A 208 9.53 2.54 12.45
C VAL A 208 10.52 1.61 13.13
N PRO A 209 10.36 0.26 13.12
CA PRO A 209 11.33 -0.64 13.76
C PRO A 209 12.72 -0.58 13.15
N ILE A 210 12.84 -0.40 11.82
CA ILE A 210 14.13 -0.30 11.15
C ILE A 210 14.81 1.03 11.48
N ILE A 211 14.07 2.13 11.46
CA ILE A 211 14.57 3.45 11.81
C ILE A 211 15.04 3.45 13.27
N TYR A 212 14.25 2.85 14.17
CA TYR A 212 14.61 2.70 15.58
C TYR A 212 15.95 1.97 15.76
N ILE A 213 16.19 0.85 15.06
CA ILE A 213 17.47 0.15 15.11
C ILE A 213 18.61 1.06 14.65
N LYS A 214 18.41 1.79 13.56
CA LYS A 214 19.42 2.67 12.97
C LYS A 214 19.75 3.86 13.85
N ASP A 215 18.76 4.48 14.47
CA ASP A 215 18.94 5.60 15.40
C ASP A 215 19.71 5.15 16.67
N HIS A 216 19.40 3.94 17.16
CA HIS A 216 20.06 3.40 18.34
C HIS A 216 21.42 2.75 18.07
N SER A 217 21.81 2.60 16.79
CA SER A 217 23.10 1.99 16.43
C SER A 217 24.32 2.81 16.86
N LYS A 218 24.15 4.11 17.04
CA LYS A 218 25.18 5.06 17.47
C LYS A 218 25.35 5.14 18.99
N ARG A 219 24.44 4.52 19.75
CA ARG A 219 24.44 4.54 21.22
C ARG A 219 25.20 3.34 21.73
N ASN A 220 26.35 3.55 22.42
CA ASN A 220 27.24 2.49 22.87
C ASN A 220 26.59 1.47 23.82
N GLU A 221 25.57 1.88 24.59
CA GLU A 221 24.84 1.03 25.54
C GLU A 221 23.63 0.31 24.91
N SER A 222 23.38 0.51 23.63
CA SER A 222 22.23 -0.09 22.94
C SER A 222 22.53 -1.52 22.50
N VAL A 223 21.51 -2.38 22.59
CA VAL A 223 21.52 -3.74 21.97
C VAL A 223 21.78 -3.65 20.46
N TYR A 224 21.50 -2.49 19.85
CA TYR A 224 21.66 -2.22 18.43
C TYR A 224 22.98 -1.51 18.09
N ALA A 225 23.90 -1.36 19.06
CA ALA A 225 25.20 -0.74 18.81
C ALA A 225 25.92 -1.37 17.61
N GLY A 226 26.42 -0.52 16.68
CA GLY A 226 27.08 -0.97 15.46
C GLY A 226 26.14 -1.55 14.38
N ALA A 227 24.82 -1.43 14.52
CA ALA A 227 23.90 -1.84 13.47
C ALA A 227 24.12 -1.00 12.19
N SER A 228 23.98 -1.66 11.04
CA SER A 228 24.23 -1.06 9.74
C SER A 228 23.32 0.16 9.48
N GLN A 229 23.89 1.17 8.83
CA GLN A 229 23.09 2.30 8.31
C GLN A 229 22.54 2.00 6.91
N PHE A 230 22.91 0.85 6.33
CA PHE A 230 22.47 0.42 5.01
C PHE A 230 21.09 -0.25 5.12
N ASP A 231 20.14 0.30 4.44
CA ASP A 231 18.74 -0.13 4.53
C ASP A 231 18.48 -1.52 3.96
N LEU A 232 19.26 -1.90 2.94
CA LEU A 232 19.17 -3.22 2.31
C LEU A 232 19.48 -4.37 3.27
N ASP A 233 20.28 -4.11 4.30
CA ASP A 233 20.65 -5.12 5.31
C ASP A 233 19.44 -5.56 6.17
N TYR A 234 18.36 -4.77 6.17
CA TYR A 234 17.14 -5.07 6.93
C TYR A 234 16.03 -5.69 6.09
N VAL A 235 16.17 -5.69 4.77
CA VAL A 235 15.08 -6.10 3.85
C VAL A 235 14.69 -7.56 4.08
N PHE A 236 15.65 -8.46 4.30
CA PHE A 236 15.34 -9.86 4.53
C PHE A 236 14.60 -10.09 5.85
N ALA A 237 15.02 -9.44 6.94
CA ALA A 237 14.32 -9.52 8.21
C ALA A 237 12.89 -8.95 8.12
N HIS A 238 12.74 -7.78 7.48
CA HIS A 238 11.45 -7.16 7.26
C HIS A 238 10.51 -8.06 6.44
N SER A 239 10.99 -8.58 5.30
CA SER A 239 10.21 -9.47 4.43
C SER A 239 9.89 -10.81 5.07
N SER A 240 10.74 -11.30 5.98
CA SER A 240 10.46 -12.49 6.78
C SER A 240 9.28 -12.24 7.73
N GLY A 241 9.19 -11.05 8.31
CA GLY A 241 8.03 -10.61 9.09
C GLY A 241 6.75 -10.56 8.24
N ILE A 242 6.84 -10.03 7.02
CA ILE A 242 5.73 -9.98 6.05
C ILE A 242 5.21 -11.39 5.78
N PHE A 243 6.09 -12.30 5.37
CA PHE A 243 5.69 -13.65 4.96
C PHE A 243 5.19 -14.49 6.14
N LEU A 244 5.86 -14.42 7.29
CA LEU A 244 5.42 -15.13 8.49
C LEU A 244 4.02 -14.70 8.92
N THR A 245 3.77 -13.41 9.02
CA THR A 245 2.47 -12.86 9.41
C THR A 245 1.38 -13.22 8.40
N SER A 246 1.67 -13.09 7.11
CA SER A 246 0.74 -13.47 6.05
C SER A 246 0.44 -14.97 6.08
N THR A 247 1.42 -15.81 6.41
CA THR A 247 1.21 -17.25 6.56
C THR A 247 0.33 -17.58 7.77
N VAL A 248 0.52 -16.89 8.90
CA VAL A 248 -0.36 -17.04 10.07
C VAL A 248 -1.80 -16.66 9.71
N TYR A 249 -2.00 -15.55 9.02
CA TYR A 249 -3.33 -15.15 8.59
C TYR A 249 -3.95 -16.13 7.59
N PHE A 250 -3.17 -16.65 6.65
CA PHE A 250 -3.66 -17.63 5.69
C PHE A 250 -4.02 -18.96 6.36
N VAL A 251 -3.24 -19.42 7.31
CA VAL A 251 -3.56 -20.61 8.11
C VAL A 251 -4.84 -20.38 8.93
N ALA A 252 -4.97 -19.25 9.59
CA ALA A 252 -6.20 -18.88 10.31
C ALA A 252 -7.42 -18.86 9.39
N TYR A 253 -7.27 -18.33 8.16
CA TYR A 253 -8.29 -18.33 7.13
C TYR A 253 -8.67 -19.76 6.71
N CYS A 254 -7.69 -20.64 6.47
CA CYS A 254 -7.95 -22.05 6.15
C CYS A 254 -8.74 -22.76 7.26
N VAL A 255 -8.40 -22.50 8.51
CA VAL A 255 -9.14 -23.04 9.67
C VAL A 255 -10.56 -22.50 9.71
N ALA A 256 -10.75 -21.19 9.53
CA ALA A 256 -12.07 -20.54 9.51
C ALA A 256 -12.96 -21.08 8.38
N MET A 257 -12.38 -21.36 7.22
CA MET A 257 -13.05 -21.95 6.05
C MET A 257 -13.16 -23.49 6.15
N ARG A 258 -12.91 -24.08 7.28
CA ARG A 258 -12.96 -25.53 7.52
C ARG A 258 -12.15 -26.33 6.51
N ASN A 259 -10.93 -25.90 6.23
CA ASN A 259 -9.99 -26.47 5.26
C ASN A 259 -10.53 -26.50 3.81
N ARG A 260 -11.39 -25.55 3.48
CA ARG A 260 -11.88 -25.30 2.10
C ARG A 260 -11.61 -23.85 1.71
N PRO A 261 -10.32 -23.42 1.69
CA PRO A 261 -9.99 -22.06 1.30
C PRO A 261 -10.33 -21.84 -0.17
N LYS A 262 -10.77 -20.63 -0.51
CA LYS A 262 -10.94 -20.22 -1.90
C LYS A 262 -9.56 -19.97 -2.51
N LEU A 263 -9.15 -20.83 -3.42
CA LEU A 263 -7.87 -20.75 -4.12
C LEU A 263 -8.12 -20.28 -5.56
N TYR A 264 -7.41 -19.25 -5.94
CA TYR A 264 -7.47 -18.70 -7.30
C TYR A 264 -6.14 -19.00 -8.01
N PRO A 265 -6.07 -20.07 -8.87
CA PRO A 265 -4.82 -20.47 -9.54
C PRO A 265 -4.21 -19.35 -10.39
N GLU A 266 -5.03 -18.43 -10.87
CA GLU A 266 -4.59 -17.28 -11.67
C GLU A 266 -3.65 -16.35 -10.90
N ALA A 267 -3.71 -16.33 -9.57
CA ALA A 267 -2.79 -15.58 -8.71
C ALA A 267 -1.35 -16.14 -8.76
N ILE A 268 -1.16 -17.39 -9.18
CA ILE A 268 0.14 -18.06 -9.25
C ILE A 268 0.78 -17.94 -10.64
N LEU A 269 0.00 -17.61 -11.68
CA LEU A 269 0.51 -17.55 -13.04
C LEU A 269 1.61 -16.50 -13.21
N PRO A 270 2.83 -16.90 -13.65
CA PRO A 270 4.03 -16.05 -13.67
C PRO A 270 3.99 -14.91 -14.70
N GLY A 271 2.88 -14.68 -15.33
CA GLY A 271 2.81 -13.77 -16.46
C GLY A 271 2.76 -12.28 -16.14
N LYS A 272 2.19 -11.86 -15.03
CA LYS A 272 2.02 -10.41 -14.74
C LYS A 272 2.09 -10.06 -13.24
N GLU A 273 1.59 -10.89 -12.34
CA GLU A 273 1.51 -10.60 -10.91
C GLU A 273 2.79 -10.99 -10.15
N GLY A 274 3.40 -12.13 -10.48
CA GLY A 274 4.72 -12.50 -9.96
C GLY A 274 5.80 -11.49 -10.35
N LEU A 275 5.72 -10.93 -11.56
CA LEU A 275 6.61 -9.86 -12.02
C LEU A 275 6.39 -8.58 -11.19
N THR A 276 5.16 -8.27 -10.82
CA THR A 276 4.81 -7.11 -9.99
C THR A 276 5.35 -7.26 -8.57
N ALA A 277 5.19 -8.44 -7.97
CA ALA A 277 5.76 -8.75 -6.65
C ALA A 277 7.30 -8.74 -6.67
N PHE A 278 7.91 -9.24 -7.75
CA PHE A 278 9.36 -9.18 -7.96
C PHE A 278 9.87 -7.75 -8.05
N PHE A 279 9.24 -6.91 -8.89
CA PHE A 279 9.58 -5.50 -8.99
C PHE A 279 9.29 -4.74 -7.69
N GLN A 280 8.20 -5.06 -6.99
CA GLN A 280 7.90 -4.48 -5.69
C GLN A 280 8.97 -4.81 -4.65
N GLY A 281 9.46 -6.06 -4.62
CA GLY A 281 10.58 -6.47 -3.77
C GLY A 281 11.86 -5.69 -4.07
N ILE A 282 12.23 -5.54 -5.35
CA ILE A 282 13.41 -4.77 -5.78
C ILE A 282 13.25 -3.29 -5.42
N ILE A 283 12.07 -2.72 -5.62
CA ILE A 283 11.78 -1.31 -5.35
C ILE A 283 11.81 -1.03 -3.86
N ILE A 284 11.18 -1.89 -3.05
CA ILE A 284 11.25 -1.79 -1.59
C ILE A 284 12.72 -1.83 -1.14
N SER A 285 13.52 -2.74 -1.70
CA SER A 285 14.89 -2.92 -1.27
C SER A 285 15.83 -1.77 -1.63
N LYS A 286 15.69 -1.17 -2.79
CA LYS A 286 16.72 -0.25 -3.32
C LYS A 286 16.45 1.24 -3.08
N TYR A 287 15.17 1.65 -2.94
CA TYR A 287 14.80 3.06 -3.07
C TYR A 287 13.98 3.65 -1.93
N LEU A 288 13.52 2.86 -0.98
CA LEU A 288 12.54 3.27 0.01
C LEU A 288 13.05 4.30 1.01
N ILE A 289 14.34 4.48 1.13
CA ILE A 289 14.95 5.21 2.24
C ILE A 289 15.58 6.54 1.85
N LYS A 290 16.00 6.72 0.60
CA LYS A 290 16.60 8.00 0.17
C LYS A 290 15.60 9.10 -0.16
N LEU A 291 14.36 8.78 -0.49
CA LEU A 291 13.31 9.76 -0.86
C LEU A 291 12.04 9.63 0.00
N LYS A 292 12.18 9.81 1.30
CA LYS A 292 11.13 9.62 2.32
C LYS A 292 9.80 10.35 2.05
N PHE A 293 9.75 11.39 1.24
CA PHE A 293 8.56 12.25 1.15
C PHE A 293 7.85 12.24 -0.22
N PHE A 294 8.59 12.28 -1.31
CA PHE A 294 8.01 12.38 -2.67
C PHE A 294 7.44 11.05 -3.16
N TYR A 295 8.00 9.96 -2.68
CA TYR A 295 7.69 8.60 -3.12
C TYR A 295 6.27 8.16 -2.79
N PHE A 296 5.78 8.48 -1.59
CA PHE A 296 4.47 7.99 -1.13
C PHE A 296 3.25 8.65 -1.78
N LYS A 297 3.43 9.80 -2.43
CA LYS A 297 2.33 10.54 -3.10
C LYS A 297 2.20 10.20 -4.58
N GLY A 298 3.29 9.83 -5.22
CA GLY A 298 3.34 9.51 -6.65
C GLY A 298 2.50 8.28 -7.03
N PRO A 299 2.60 7.14 -6.34
CA PRO A 299 1.82 5.96 -6.66
C PRO A 299 0.31 6.18 -6.65
N GLY A 300 -0.20 6.96 -5.69
CA GLY A 300 -1.62 7.32 -5.63
C GLY A 300 -2.08 8.09 -6.86
N LEU A 301 -1.23 8.99 -7.40
CA LEU A 301 -1.52 9.70 -8.64
C LEU A 301 -1.63 8.73 -9.82
N ILE A 302 -0.68 7.83 -9.99
CA ILE A 302 -0.70 6.84 -11.08
C ILE A 302 -1.92 5.93 -10.96
N ALA A 303 -2.23 5.45 -9.76
CA ALA A 303 -3.43 4.65 -9.53
C ALA A 303 -4.73 5.42 -9.81
N ALA A 304 -4.78 6.71 -9.49
CA ALA A 304 -5.93 7.55 -9.84
C ALA A 304 -6.08 7.71 -11.37
N LEU A 305 -4.97 7.85 -12.11
CA LEU A 305 -5.00 7.88 -13.57
C LEU A 305 -5.54 6.55 -14.14
N TRP A 306 -5.13 5.39 -13.60
CA TRP A 306 -5.71 4.10 -13.96
C TRP A 306 -7.22 4.07 -13.66
N GLY A 307 -7.63 4.53 -12.46
CA GLY A 307 -9.04 4.58 -12.03
C GLY A 307 -9.90 5.47 -12.93
N ILE A 308 -9.35 6.61 -13.43
CA ILE A 308 -10.06 7.55 -14.31
C ILE A 308 -10.13 7.03 -15.74
N PHE A 309 -8.96 6.72 -16.33
CA PHE A 309 -8.88 6.50 -17.78
C PHE A 309 -9.21 5.07 -18.21
N ILE A 310 -8.83 4.08 -17.40
CA ILE A 310 -8.97 2.67 -17.76
C ILE A 310 -10.19 2.04 -17.07
N PHE A 311 -10.33 2.24 -15.77
CA PHE A 311 -11.42 1.61 -15.02
C PHE A 311 -12.68 2.47 -14.90
N LYS A 312 -12.60 3.76 -15.25
CA LYS A 312 -13.72 4.71 -15.18
C LYS A 312 -14.43 4.75 -13.81
N GLU A 313 -13.69 4.48 -12.73
CA GLU A 313 -14.22 4.44 -11.36
C GLU A 313 -14.58 5.83 -10.83
N ILE A 314 -13.89 6.87 -11.29
CA ILE A 314 -14.11 8.26 -10.90
C ILE A 314 -14.71 8.98 -12.10
N GLN A 315 -15.99 9.35 -11.99
CA GLN A 315 -16.73 10.02 -13.03
C GLN A 315 -17.38 11.31 -12.52
N GLY A 316 -17.70 12.20 -13.45
CA GLY A 316 -18.40 13.45 -13.17
C GLY A 316 -17.46 14.63 -12.91
N LEU A 317 -17.86 15.79 -13.44
CA LEU A 317 -17.07 17.04 -13.37
C LEU A 317 -16.72 17.43 -11.94
N ARG A 318 -17.65 17.26 -11.00
CA ARG A 318 -17.43 17.53 -9.57
C ARG A 318 -16.26 16.70 -8.99
N ASN A 319 -16.23 15.40 -9.30
CA ASN A 319 -15.19 14.50 -8.80
C ASN A 319 -13.83 14.85 -9.42
N TYR A 320 -13.78 15.20 -10.71
CA TYR A 320 -12.55 15.65 -11.37
C TYR A 320 -12.02 16.97 -10.80
N LEU A 321 -12.90 17.92 -10.52
CA LEU A 321 -12.50 19.20 -9.90
C LEU A 321 -11.99 18.98 -8.47
N LEU A 322 -12.65 18.15 -7.67
CA LEU A 322 -12.19 17.81 -6.32
C LEU A 322 -10.83 17.08 -6.37
N LEU A 323 -10.65 16.18 -7.32
CA LEU A 323 -9.40 15.46 -7.50
C LEU A 323 -8.26 16.40 -7.88
N LEU A 324 -8.49 17.29 -8.86
CA LEU A 324 -7.52 18.29 -9.28
C LEU A 324 -7.14 19.23 -8.13
N LEU A 325 -8.14 19.72 -7.39
CA LEU A 325 -7.92 20.56 -6.21
C LEU A 325 -7.07 19.84 -5.17
N ALA A 326 -7.42 18.58 -4.83
CA ALA A 326 -6.67 17.80 -3.86
C ALA A 326 -5.22 17.55 -4.33
N PHE A 327 -4.99 17.33 -5.63
CA PHE A 327 -3.64 17.20 -6.18
C PHE A 327 -2.85 18.50 -6.10
N CYS A 328 -3.44 19.63 -6.40
CA CYS A 328 -2.76 20.93 -6.25
C CYS A 328 -2.36 21.17 -4.78
N ILE A 329 -3.27 20.89 -3.85
CA ILE A 329 -3.02 21.06 -2.41
C ILE A 329 -1.89 20.11 -1.95
N ILE A 330 -1.92 18.83 -2.36
CA ILE A 330 -0.92 17.86 -1.92
C ILE A 330 0.46 18.13 -2.51
N LEU A 331 0.53 18.60 -3.75
CA LEU A 331 1.79 19.02 -4.38
C LEU A 331 2.37 20.24 -3.67
N SER A 332 1.56 21.25 -3.38
CA SER A 332 1.98 22.42 -2.61
C SER A 332 2.50 22.02 -1.22
N GLY A 333 1.79 21.12 -0.52
CA GLY A 333 2.23 20.57 0.75
C GLY A 333 3.56 19.81 0.65
N ALA A 334 3.75 19.03 -0.42
CA ALA A 334 4.99 18.31 -0.67
C ALA A 334 6.18 19.26 -0.91
N LEU A 335 5.97 20.32 -1.69
CA LEU A 335 6.99 21.35 -1.91
C LEU A 335 7.34 22.08 -0.61
N CYS A 336 6.35 22.50 0.17
CA CYS A 336 6.60 23.13 1.47
C CYS A 336 7.45 22.24 2.39
N THR A 337 7.12 20.95 2.51
CA THR A 337 7.89 20.02 3.34
C THR A 337 9.27 19.69 2.75
N ALA A 338 9.44 19.71 1.43
CA ALA A 338 10.75 19.53 0.81
C ALA A 338 11.65 20.75 1.07
N PHE A 339 11.15 21.96 0.82
CA PHE A 339 11.90 23.19 1.07
C PHE A 339 12.16 23.47 2.55
N SER A 340 11.37 22.91 3.46
CA SER A 340 11.61 23.06 4.90
C SER A 340 12.88 22.38 5.38
N LYS A 341 13.49 21.51 4.58
CA LYS A 341 14.72 20.76 4.89
C LYS A 341 15.98 21.39 4.31
N ILE A 342 15.82 22.34 3.40
CA ILE A 342 16.89 23.15 2.82
C ILE A 342 17.10 24.40 3.67
#